data_cbab1a7099d77815b85fac5f335f8de4
#
_entry.id   cbab1a7099d77815b85fac5f335f8de4
#
_cell.length_a   1.000
_cell.length_b   1.000
_cell.length_c   1.000
_cell.angle_alpha   90.00
_cell.angle_beta   90.00
_cell.angle_gamma   90.00
#
_symmetry.space_group_name_H-M   'P 1'
#
loop_
_entity.id
_entity.type
_entity.pdbx_description
1 polymer ?
#
loop_
_entity_poly.entity_id
_entity_poly.type
_entity_poly.pdbx_seq_one_letter_code
_entity_poly.pdbx_strand_id
1 'polypeptide(L)'
;MVEASNRFGLEEFSNPEIPDVDSFINDNETLSFGGFKFSSLLVPGHSPGSLCFYFSKKYNSNLENDFIICGDTVFAGSVGRVDLTGGTNMEDLVGNITNKIMNLPDETILFPGHGPETQIGIEKKSNPFLLGYV
;
A
#
# COMPACT_ATOMS: atom_id res chain seq x y z
N MET A 1 0.70 8.01 -14.60
CA MET A 1 0.23 9.31 -14.09
C MET A 1 0.04 10.33 -15.19
N VAL A 2 0.92 10.36 -16.20
CA VAL A 2 0.74 11.24 -17.35
C VAL A 2 -0.58 10.95 -18.07
N GLU A 3 -0.88 9.67 -18.27
CA GLU A 3 -2.13 9.25 -18.91
C GLU A 3 -3.35 9.73 -18.13
N ALA A 4 -3.34 9.62 -16.81
CA ALA A 4 -4.44 10.09 -15.97
C ALA A 4 -4.57 11.61 -16.03
N SER A 5 -3.46 12.34 -16.05
CA SER A 5 -3.47 13.79 -16.18
C SER A 5 -4.08 14.23 -17.49
N ASN A 6 -3.72 13.59 -18.59
CA ASN A 6 -4.25 13.89 -19.92
C ASN A 6 -5.76 13.60 -19.95
N ARG A 7 -6.19 12.51 -19.32
CA ARG A 7 -7.60 12.13 -19.27
C ARG A 7 -8.46 13.19 -18.58
N PHE A 8 -7.91 13.89 -17.60
CA PHE A 8 -8.61 14.95 -16.88
C PHE A 8 -8.36 16.34 -17.43
N GLY A 9 -7.73 16.45 -18.60
CA GLY A 9 -7.49 17.72 -19.23
C GLY A 9 -6.38 18.53 -18.60
N LEU A 10 -5.39 17.87 -18.03
CA LEU A 10 -4.27 18.50 -17.35
C LEU A 10 -2.97 18.41 -18.17
N GLU A 11 -3.08 18.47 -19.49
CA GLU A 11 -1.94 18.29 -20.39
C GLU A 11 -0.82 19.30 -20.12
N GLU A 12 -1.17 20.53 -19.75
CA GLU A 12 -0.17 21.55 -19.44
C GLU A 12 0.61 21.24 -18.17
N PHE A 13 0.12 20.30 -17.33
CA PHE A 13 0.78 19.90 -16.09
C PHE A 13 1.42 18.51 -16.20
N SER A 14 1.11 17.75 -17.26
CA SER A 14 1.54 16.37 -17.38
C SER A 14 2.90 16.23 -18.03
N ASN A 15 3.51 17.31 -18.47
CA ASN A 15 4.64 17.31 -19.38
C ASN A 15 5.46 18.57 -19.16
N PRO A 16 6.72 18.57 -19.45
CA PRO A 16 7.69 17.54 -19.82
C PRO A 16 8.58 17.11 -18.66
N GLU A 17 8.25 17.47 -17.44
CA GLU A 17 9.10 17.30 -16.27
C GLU A 17 8.95 15.93 -15.59
N ILE A 18 8.72 14.88 -16.38
CA ILE A 18 8.64 13.52 -15.85
C ILE A 18 10.06 13.02 -15.58
N PRO A 19 10.42 12.72 -14.32
CA PRO A 19 11.76 12.21 -14.04
C PRO A 19 12.00 10.86 -14.66
N ASP A 20 13.25 10.59 -15.01
CA ASP A 20 13.65 9.27 -15.46
C ASP A 20 13.50 8.27 -14.33
N VAL A 21 13.06 7.06 -14.67
CA VAL A 21 12.93 5.96 -13.71
C VAL A 21 14.20 5.11 -13.79
N ASP A 22 14.91 5.02 -12.67
CA ASP A 22 16.13 4.21 -12.60
C ASP A 22 15.82 2.71 -12.62
N SER A 23 14.74 2.31 -11.96
CA SER A 23 14.33 0.91 -11.91
C SER A 23 12.85 0.81 -11.52
N PHE A 24 12.25 -0.35 -11.82
CA PHE A 24 10.89 -0.68 -11.43
C PHE A 24 10.91 -1.68 -10.29
N ILE A 25 9.94 -1.57 -9.38
CA ILE A 25 9.81 -2.47 -8.25
C ILE A 25 8.70 -3.47 -8.54
N ASN A 26 9.02 -4.75 -8.41
CA ASN A 26 8.06 -5.85 -8.60
C ASN A 26 7.50 -6.31 -7.26
N ASP A 27 6.45 -7.14 -7.33
CA ASP A 27 5.88 -7.76 -6.13
C ASP A 27 6.91 -8.67 -5.46
N ASN A 28 6.92 -8.72 -4.14
CA ASN A 28 7.80 -9.57 -3.32
C ASN A 28 9.29 -9.35 -3.57
N GLU A 29 9.66 -8.13 -3.93
CA GLU A 29 11.06 -7.80 -4.13
C GLU A 29 11.68 -7.33 -2.82
N THR A 30 12.91 -7.80 -2.52
CA THR A 30 13.65 -7.33 -1.34
C THR A 30 14.52 -6.15 -1.75
N LEU A 31 14.38 -5.07 -1.01
CA LEU A 31 15.04 -3.79 -1.30
C LEU A 31 15.87 -3.35 -0.10
N SER A 32 16.90 -2.57 -0.36
CA SER A 32 17.72 -1.94 0.69
C SER A 32 17.88 -0.48 0.37
N PHE A 33 17.59 0.38 1.36
CA PHE A 33 17.68 1.82 1.19
C PHE A 33 17.84 2.48 2.56
N GLY A 34 18.79 3.41 2.66
CA GLY A 34 18.98 4.18 3.88
C GLY A 34 19.28 3.34 5.12
N GLY A 35 19.92 2.20 4.95
CA GLY A 35 20.22 1.30 6.07
C GLY A 35 19.08 0.37 6.43
N PHE A 36 17.95 0.44 5.74
CA PHE A 36 16.81 -0.45 5.96
C PHE A 36 16.74 -1.53 4.86
N LYS A 37 16.27 -2.70 5.27
CA LYS A 37 15.93 -3.78 4.33
C LYS A 37 14.43 -4.01 4.43
N PHE A 38 13.74 -4.03 3.28
CA PHE A 38 12.29 -4.14 3.25
C PHE A 38 11.82 -4.90 2.01
N SER A 39 10.56 -5.31 2.03
CA SER A 39 9.95 -6.06 0.93
C SER A 39 8.82 -5.26 0.33
N SER A 40 8.63 -5.39 -0.97
CA SER A 40 7.48 -4.81 -1.67
C SER A 40 6.33 -5.80 -1.66
N LEU A 41 5.11 -5.28 -1.49
CA LEU A 41 3.87 -6.05 -1.57
C LEU A 41 2.96 -5.35 -2.57
N LEU A 42 2.68 -5.99 -3.69
CA LEU A 42 1.74 -5.44 -4.67
C LEU A 42 0.33 -5.73 -4.19
N VAL A 43 -0.43 -4.68 -3.92
CA VAL A 43 -1.80 -4.76 -3.41
C VAL A 43 -2.69 -3.92 -4.31
N PRO A 44 -3.04 -4.41 -5.51
CA PRO A 44 -3.87 -3.64 -6.44
C PRO A 44 -5.31 -3.53 -5.97
N GLY A 45 -5.99 -2.53 -6.49
CA GLY A 45 -7.40 -2.25 -6.16
C GLY A 45 -7.67 -0.77 -6.17
N HIS A 46 -6.97 -0.02 -5.34
CA HIS A 46 -7.00 1.45 -5.39
C HIS A 46 -6.36 1.92 -6.72
N SER A 47 -5.22 1.33 -7.07
CA SER A 47 -4.61 1.51 -8.38
C SER A 47 -3.90 0.22 -8.79
N PRO A 48 -3.64 0.00 -10.09
CA PRO A 48 -2.99 -1.23 -10.55
C PRO A 48 -1.59 -1.43 -10.00
N GLY A 49 -0.87 -0.35 -9.77
CA GLY A 49 0.52 -0.38 -9.32
C GLY A 49 0.71 -0.08 -7.85
N SER A 50 -0.35 -0.18 -7.04
CA SER A 50 -0.26 0.12 -5.60
C SER A 50 0.68 -0.85 -4.90
N LEU A 51 1.76 -0.32 -4.33
CA LEU A 51 2.74 -1.09 -3.57
C LEU A 51 2.69 -0.66 -2.12
N CYS A 52 2.83 -1.65 -1.23
CA CYS A 52 3.10 -1.42 0.17
C CYS A 52 4.53 -1.87 0.45
N PHE A 53 5.17 -1.27 1.44
CA PHE A 53 6.53 -1.63 1.81
C PHE A 53 6.55 -2.16 3.24
N TYR A 54 6.98 -3.41 3.38
CA TYR A 54 7.00 -4.13 4.65
C TYR A 54 8.40 -4.14 5.24
N PHE A 55 8.54 -3.59 6.43
CA PHE A 55 9.78 -3.51 7.19
C PHE A 55 9.69 -4.44 8.40
N SER A 56 10.44 -5.54 8.37
CA SER A 56 10.45 -6.50 9.47
C SER A 56 11.59 -6.24 10.42
N LYS A 57 11.32 -6.32 11.72
CA LYS A 57 12.35 -6.23 12.76
C LYS A 57 13.35 -7.38 12.68
N LYS A 58 12.98 -8.46 12.02
CA LYS A 58 13.88 -9.59 11.78
C LYS A 58 15.12 -9.18 10.97
N TYR A 59 14.95 -8.23 10.06
CA TYR A 59 16.03 -7.75 9.20
C TYR A 59 16.50 -6.33 9.55
N ASN A 60 15.84 -5.68 10.51
CA ASN A 60 16.15 -4.31 10.91
C ASN A 60 16.16 -4.26 12.42
N SER A 61 17.33 -4.53 13.00
CA SER A 61 17.50 -4.76 14.45
C SER A 61 17.13 -3.56 15.33
N ASN A 62 17.07 -2.37 14.75
CA ASN A 62 16.70 -1.15 15.49
C ASN A 62 15.20 -0.96 15.65
N LEU A 63 14.37 -1.79 14.98
CA LEU A 63 12.92 -1.67 15.04
C LEU A 63 12.37 -2.44 16.23
N GLU A 64 11.42 -1.85 16.93
CA GLU A 64 10.69 -2.51 18.01
C GLU A 64 9.54 -3.36 17.46
N ASN A 65 8.94 -2.91 16.39
CA ASN A 65 7.81 -3.59 15.73
C ASN A 65 8.02 -3.61 14.22
N ASP A 66 7.42 -4.60 13.58
CA ASP A 66 7.28 -4.58 12.14
C ASP A 66 6.38 -3.42 11.74
N PHE A 67 6.57 -2.87 10.56
CA PHE A 67 5.64 -1.87 10.04
C PHE A 67 5.52 -1.94 8.53
N ILE A 68 4.41 -1.40 8.03
CA ILE A 68 4.12 -1.32 6.60
C ILE A 68 3.79 0.13 6.25
N ILE A 69 4.38 0.61 5.18
CA ILE A 69 3.99 1.87 4.55
C ILE A 69 2.95 1.49 3.50
N CYS A 70 1.71 1.87 3.71
CA CYS A 70 0.56 1.35 2.95
C CYS A 70 0.06 2.26 1.83
N GLY A 71 0.45 3.55 1.80
CA GLY A 71 -0.17 4.49 0.88
C GLY A 71 -1.69 4.52 1.07
N ASP A 72 -2.43 4.50 -0.01
CA ASP A 72 -3.90 4.59 0.02
C ASP A 72 -4.56 3.21 -0.06
N THR A 73 -3.94 2.18 0.49
CA THR A 73 -4.46 0.81 0.46
C THR A 73 -5.37 0.51 1.65
N VAL A 74 -4.88 0.70 2.87
CA VAL A 74 -5.65 0.44 4.08
C VAL A 74 -5.47 1.58 5.08
N PHE A 75 -6.57 1.96 5.73
CA PHE A 75 -6.63 3.05 6.70
C PHE A 75 -7.23 2.55 8.01
N ALA A 76 -7.11 3.34 9.05
CA ALA A 76 -7.80 3.06 10.31
C ALA A 76 -9.31 3.09 10.08
N GLY A 77 -9.95 1.94 10.13
CA GLY A 77 -11.39 1.78 9.94
C GLY A 77 -11.87 1.81 8.50
N SER A 78 -10.97 1.83 7.51
CA SER A 78 -11.35 1.95 6.11
C SER A 78 -10.32 1.31 5.18
N VAL A 79 -10.60 1.34 3.88
CA VAL A 79 -9.68 0.91 2.84
C VAL A 79 -9.70 1.94 1.71
N GLY A 80 -8.75 1.82 0.78
CA GLY A 80 -8.66 2.75 -0.34
C GLY A 80 -9.88 2.72 -1.24
N ARG A 81 -10.09 3.82 -1.96
CA ARG A 81 -11.17 3.91 -2.95
C ARG A 81 -10.82 3.07 -4.16
N VAL A 82 -11.85 2.52 -4.79
CA VAL A 82 -11.68 1.73 -6.03
C VAL A 82 -12.42 2.36 -7.22
N ASP A 83 -13.12 3.48 -6.98
CA ASP A 83 -13.94 4.15 -7.97
C ASP A 83 -13.19 5.20 -8.80
N LEU A 84 -11.88 5.33 -8.57
CA LEU A 84 -11.03 6.24 -9.33
C LEU A 84 -10.46 5.52 -10.56
N THR A 85 -9.92 6.30 -11.49
CA THR A 85 -9.29 5.78 -12.70
C THR A 85 -8.18 4.79 -12.34
N GLY A 86 -8.26 3.59 -12.91
CA GLY A 86 -7.29 2.53 -12.64
C GLY A 86 -7.63 1.65 -11.45
N GLY A 87 -8.68 1.99 -10.68
CA GLY A 87 -9.16 1.14 -9.62
C GLY A 87 -9.91 -0.06 -10.17
N THR A 88 -10.07 -1.10 -9.35
CA THR A 88 -10.80 -2.29 -9.72
C THR A 88 -12.16 -2.32 -9.04
N ASN A 89 -12.35 -3.21 -8.08
CA ASN A 89 -13.56 -3.25 -7.27
C ASN A 89 -13.18 -3.55 -5.82
N MET A 90 -14.13 -3.32 -4.91
CA MET A 90 -13.88 -3.47 -3.48
C MET A 90 -13.54 -4.91 -3.12
N GLU A 91 -14.15 -5.89 -3.75
CA GLU A 91 -13.88 -7.30 -3.49
C GLU A 91 -12.42 -7.65 -3.80
N ASP A 92 -11.90 -7.18 -4.94
CA ASP A 92 -10.50 -7.40 -5.31
C ASP A 92 -9.56 -6.74 -4.32
N LEU A 93 -9.82 -5.48 -3.97
CA LEU A 93 -8.96 -4.75 -3.03
C LEU A 93 -8.91 -5.44 -1.67
N VAL A 94 -10.07 -5.76 -1.11
CA VAL A 94 -10.16 -6.41 0.20
C VAL A 94 -9.52 -7.80 0.17
N GLY A 95 -9.74 -8.54 -0.90
CA GLY A 95 -9.09 -9.85 -1.09
C GLY A 95 -7.58 -9.74 -1.10
N ASN A 96 -7.04 -8.74 -1.81
CA ASN A 96 -5.59 -8.52 -1.86
C ASN A 96 -5.04 -8.09 -0.50
N ILE A 97 -5.74 -7.21 0.22
CA ILE A 97 -5.33 -6.80 1.56
C ILE A 97 -5.30 -8.02 2.49
N THR A 98 -6.34 -8.82 2.46
CA THR A 98 -6.43 -10.02 3.30
C THR A 98 -5.30 -10.99 3.01
N ASN A 99 -5.03 -11.25 1.76
CA ASN A 99 -4.03 -12.24 1.36
C ASN A 99 -2.58 -11.75 1.57
N LYS A 100 -2.34 -10.47 1.44
CA LYS A 100 -0.97 -9.94 1.44
C LYS A 100 -0.57 -9.21 2.73
N ILE A 101 -1.53 -8.64 3.45
CA ILE A 101 -1.24 -7.82 4.63
C ILE A 101 -1.77 -8.46 5.91
N MET A 102 -3.00 -8.90 5.92
CA MET A 102 -3.66 -9.32 7.15
C MET A 102 -3.11 -10.62 7.73
N ASN A 103 -2.31 -11.37 6.99
CA ASN A 103 -1.66 -12.58 7.48
C ASN A 103 -0.28 -12.31 8.11
N LEU A 104 0.15 -11.07 8.18
CA LEU A 104 1.37 -10.68 8.86
C LEU A 104 1.09 -10.51 10.36
N PRO A 105 2.13 -10.37 11.21
CA PRO A 105 1.91 -10.31 12.68
C PRO A 105 0.94 -9.20 13.08
N ASP A 106 0.08 -9.49 14.05
CA ASP A 106 -0.96 -8.56 14.51
C ASP A 106 -0.42 -7.23 15.03
N GLU A 107 0.76 -7.24 15.63
CA GLU A 107 1.40 -6.02 16.16
C GLU A 107 2.08 -5.16 15.09
N THR A 108 2.05 -5.59 13.83
CA THR A 108 2.60 -4.80 12.72
C THR A 108 1.86 -3.47 12.60
N ILE A 109 2.61 -2.38 12.58
CA ILE A 109 2.05 -1.04 12.47
C ILE A 109 1.79 -0.73 11.00
N LEU A 110 0.63 -0.15 10.72
CA LEU A 110 0.25 0.31 9.38
C LEU A 110 0.34 1.82 9.32
N PHE A 111 1.15 2.32 8.40
CA PHE A 111 1.28 3.77 8.15
C PHE A 111 0.59 4.10 6.84
N PRO A 112 -0.66 4.57 6.87
CA PRO A 112 -1.37 4.94 5.64
C PRO A 112 -0.94 6.29 5.10
N GLY A 113 -1.32 6.58 3.86
CA GLY A 113 -1.05 7.87 3.24
C GLY A 113 -1.84 9.01 3.85
N HIS A 114 -2.97 8.72 4.49
CA HIS A 114 -3.86 9.70 5.13
C HIS A 114 -4.37 9.13 6.44
N GLY A 115 -4.63 10.01 7.41
CA GLY A 115 -5.19 9.61 8.70
C GLY A 115 -4.15 8.99 9.62
N PRO A 116 -4.60 8.47 10.76
CA PRO A 116 -3.69 7.98 11.79
C PRO A 116 -3.11 6.62 11.48
N GLU A 117 -1.98 6.31 12.11
CA GLU A 117 -1.45 4.95 12.09
C GLU A 117 -2.38 3.99 12.81
N THR A 118 -2.28 2.70 12.46
CA THR A 118 -3.06 1.65 13.09
C THR A 118 -2.22 0.38 13.15
N GLN A 119 -2.84 -0.76 13.47
CA GLN A 119 -2.16 -2.05 13.53
C GLN A 119 -3.00 -3.11 12.83
N ILE A 120 -2.33 -4.13 12.29
CA ILE A 120 -3.01 -5.24 11.62
C ILE A 120 -4.05 -5.88 12.55
N GLY A 121 -3.69 -6.15 13.80
CA GLY A 121 -4.60 -6.78 14.76
C GLY A 121 -5.86 -5.97 15.02
N ILE A 122 -5.74 -4.64 15.05
CA ILE A 122 -6.88 -3.75 15.23
C ILE A 122 -7.80 -3.82 14.03
N GLU A 123 -7.25 -3.74 12.82
CA GLU A 123 -8.04 -3.73 11.60
C GLU A 123 -8.71 -5.09 11.32
N LYS A 124 -8.06 -6.18 11.68
CA LYS A 124 -8.67 -7.52 11.58
C LYS A 124 -9.93 -7.65 12.43
N LYS A 125 -9.98 -6.96 13.55
CA LYS A 125 -11.07 -7.07 14.52
C LYS A 125 -12.16 -6.01 14.33
N SER A 126 -11.84 -4.86 13.75
CA SER A 126 -12.74 -3.72 13.76
C SER A 126 -12.98 -3.04 12.42
N ASN A 127 -12.18 -3.33 11.40
CA ASN A 127 -12.35 -2.70 10.10
C ASN A 127 -13.56 -3.29 9.37
N PRO A 128 -14.63 -2.51 9.15
CA PRO A 128 -15.87 -3.05 8.58
C PRO A 128 -15.70 -3.59 7.17
N PHE A 129 -14.73 -3.08 6.40
CA PHE A 129 -14.47 -3.57 5.04
C PHE A 129 -13.77 -4.93 5.04
N LEU A 130 -13.02 -5.23 6.10
CA LEU A 130 -12.25 -6.46 6.18
C LEU A 130 -12.94 -7.58 6.94
N LEU A 131 -13.90 -7.25 7.83
CA LEU A 131 -14.56 -8.22 8.69
C LEU A 131 -15.32 -9.31 7.93
N GLY A 132 -15.81 -9.01 6.75
CA GLY A 132 -16.53 -9.97 5.94
C GLY A 132 -15.61 -10.97 5.22
N TYR A 133 -14.29 -10.77 5.26
CA TYR A 133 -13.33 -11.55 4.50
C TYR A 133 -12.25 -12.21 5.37
N VAL A 134 -12.22 -11.92 6.63
CA VAL A 134 -11.18 -12.40 7.55
C VAL A 134 -11.66 -13.49 8.49
#